data_39198671e4c4c074d29e6c8625beb6ee
#
_entry.id   39198671e4c4c074d29e6c8625beb6ee
#
_cell.length_a   1.000
_cell.length_b   1.000
_cell.length_c   1.000
_cell.angle_alpha   90.00
_cell.angle_beta   90.00
_cell.angle_gamma   90.00
#
_symmetry.space_group_name_H-M   'P 1'
#
loop_
_entity.id
_entity.type
_entity.pdbx_description
1 polymer ?
#
loop_
_entity_poly.entity_id
_entity_poly.type
_entity_poly.pdbx_seq_one_letter_code
_entity_poly.pdbx_strand_id
1 'polypeptide(L)'
;MAEQENCAKKTVLVVDDEDDIRRYLSAALEEAGFKVITAADGEEALAKVKAAKPDLISLDLVMPKKSGVRFHRELIKNKDWAKIPVIIVTGHARDELGRSDLKELTMSGPELYLEKPVNPENYIAAVKKLLGMRVSDSDAESFEKVKIQNEIKDLLDNADLSDLEKIKRLLKER
;
A
#
# COMPACT_ATOMS: atom_id res chain seq x y z
N MET A 1 13.54 14.05 17.36
CA MET A 1 12.57 15.11 17.70
C MET A 1 11.97 15.76 16.45
N ALA A 2 12.74 16.31 15.53
CA ALA A 2 12.19 16.93 14.30
C ALA A 2 11.42 15.98 13.37
N GLU A 3 11.75 14.70 13.33
CA GLU A 3 11.04 13.70 12.52
C GLU A 3 9.67 13.36 13.10
N GLN A 4 9.54 13.23 14.41
CA GLN A 4 8.27 12.99 15.08
C GLN A 4 7.31 14.18 14.96
N GLU A 5 7.83 15.41 15.02
CA GLU A 5 7.02 16.62 14.80
C GLU A 5 6.48 16.71 13.36
N ASN A 6 7.21 16.21 12.37
CA ASN A 6 6.75 16.19 10.98
C ASN A 6 5.70 15.10 10.73
N CYS A 7 5.82 13.94 11.38
CA CYS A 7 4.81 12.87 11.34
C CYS A 7 3.49 13.30 12.00
N ALA A 8 3.54 13.97 13.15
CA ALA A 8 2.35 14.41 13.89
C ALA A 8 1.42 15.37 13.11
N LYS A 9 1.91 15.96 12.02
CA LYS A 9 1.11 16.82 11.11
C LYS A 9 0.46 16.04 9.97
N LYS A 10 0.85 14.77 9.74
CA LYS A 10 0.37 13.96 8.63
C LYS A 10 -0.69 12.97 9.06
N THR A 11 -1.78 12.91 8.30
CA THR A 11 -2.91 12.01 8.57
C THR A 11 -2.94 10.87 7.56
N VAL A 12 -2.95 9.64 8.05
CA VAL A 12 -3.06 8.41 7.25
C VAL A 12 -4.44 7.81 7.45
N LEU A 13 -5.13 7.50 6.34
CA LEU A 13 -6.38 6.73 6.35
C LEU A 13 -6.05 5.25 6.15
N VAL A 14 -6.41 4.42 7.11
CA VAL A 14 -6.29 2.95 7.03
C VAL A 14 -7.66 2.36 6.70
N VAL A 15 -7.75 1.69 5.54
CA VAL A 15 -8.97 1.09 5.01
C VAL A 15 -8.77 -0.42 4.91
N ASP A 16 -9.46 -1.16 5.78
CA ASP A 16 -9.36 -2.62 5.87
C ASP A 16 -10.62 -3.12 6.60
N ASP A 17 -11.25 -4.21 6.16
CA ASP A 17 -12.44 -4.75 6.81
C ASP A 17 -12.11 -5.60 8.03
N GLU A 18 -10.89 -6.13 8.11
CA GLU A 18 -10.41 -6.90 9.24
C GLU A 18 -10.00 -6.00 10.40
N ASP A 19 -10.78 -6.01 11.48
CA ASP A 19 -10.53 -5.19 12.68
C ASP A 19 -9.12 -5.33 13.24
N ASP A 20 -8.60 -6.56 13.29
CA ASP A 20 -7.28 -6.84 13.87
C ASP A 20 -6.15 -6.25 12.99
N ILE A 21 -6.27 -6.38 11.67
CA ILE A 21 -5.31 -5.78 10.72
C ILE A 21 -5.39 -4.27 10.79
N ARG A 22 -6.59 -3.72 10.80
CA ARG A 22 -6.81 -2.27 10.90
C ARG A 22 -6.20 -1.69 12.19
N ARG A 23 -6.37 -2.36 13.32
CA ARG A 23 -5.75 -1.99 14.60
C ARG A 23 -4.24 -2.12 14.58
N TYR A 24 -3.72 -3.20 14.02
CA TYR A 24 -2.30 -3.46 13.91
C TYR A 24 -1.57 -2.38 13.10
N LEU A 25 -2.09 -2.07 11.89
CA LEU A 25 -1.51 -1.02 11.04
C LEU A 25 -1.65 0.37 11.66
N SER A 26 -2.79 0.64 12.32
CA SER A 26 -3.00 1.91 13.03
C SER A 26 -2.01 2.09 14.17
N ALA A 27 -1.81 1.06 15.00
CA ALA A 27 -0.86 1.13 16.12
C ALA A 27 0.59 1.40 15.63
N ALA A 28 1.02 0.75 14.54
CA ALA A 28 2.33 0.99 13.96
C ALA A 28 2.49 2.45 13.47
N LEU A 29 1.47 3.00 12.85
CA LEU A 29 1.46 4.39 12.39
C LEU A 29 1.46 5.40 13.56
N GLU A 30 0.66 5.16 14.57
CA GLU A 30 0.58 6.00 15.77
C GLU A 30 1.90 5.99 16.55
N GLU A 31 2.55 4.83 16.68
CA GLU A 31 3.87 4.69 17.28
C GLU A 31 4.93 5.47 16.48
N ALA A 32 4.82 5.49 15.15
CA ALA A 32 5.66 6.31 14.28
C ALA A 32 5.30 7.81 14.29
N GLY A 33 4.27 8.22 15.02
CA GLY A 33 3.87 9.61 15.24
C GLY A 33 2.85 10.18 14.24
N PHE A 34 2.24 9.35 13.39
CA PHE A 34 1.18 9.79 12.47
C PHE A 34 -0.17 9.94 13.16
N LYS A 35 -1.01 10.82 12.62
CA LYS A 35 -2.45 10.79 12.91
C LYS A 35 -3.10 9.69 12.08
N VAL A 36 -3.94 8.88 12.69
CA VAL A 36 -4.64 7.80 12.01
C VAL A 36 -6.14 8.02 12.04
N ILE A 37 -6.76 7.82 10.91
CA ILE A 37 -8.21 7.64 10.77
C ILE A 37 -8.46 6.31 10.09
N THR A 38 -9.54 5.64 10.40
CA THR A 38 -9.81 4.29 9.93
C THR A 38 -11.14 4.21 9.20
N ALA A 39 -11.27 3.25 8.29
CA ALA A 39 -12.51 2.89 7.64
C ALA A 39 -12.58 1.37 7.46
N ALA A 40 -13.74 0.79 7.66
CA ALA A 40 -13.97 -0.64 7.54
C ALA A 40 -14.47 -1.07 6.15
N ASP A 41 -14.82 -0.14 5.30
CA ASP A 41 -15.23 -0.37 3.92
C ASP A 41 -15.01 0.86 3.02
N GLY A 42 -15.22 0.69 1.72
CA GLY A 42 -15.00 1.76 0.74
C GLY A 42 -16.00 2.93 0.84
N GLU A 43 -17.17 2.76 1.45
CA GLU A 43 -18.14 3.86 1.64
C GLU A 43 -17.72 4.76 2.79
N GLU A 44 -17.34 4.14 3.90
CA GLU A 44 -16.77 4.86 5.03
C GLU A 44 -15.47 5.57 4.62
N ALA A 45 -14.61 4.90 3.84
CA ALA A 45 -13.38 5.47 3.32
C ALA A 45 -13.64 6.74 2.50
N LEU A 46 -14.61 6.74 1.57
CA LEU A 46 -14.98 7.94 0.81
C LEU A 46 -15.48 9.08 1.69
N ALA A 47 -16.31 8.77 2.69
CA ALA A 47 -16.77 9.77 3.65
C ALA A 47 -15.59 10.39 4.43
N LYS A 48 -14.62 9.58 4.86
CA LYS A 48 -13.42 10.04 5.57
C LYS A 48 -12.51 10.88 4.69
N VAL A 49 -12.26 10.47 3.43
CA VAL A 49 -11.48 11.27 2.47
C VAL A 49 -12.10 12.65 2.27
N LYS A 50 -13.42 12.69 2.11
CA LYS A 50 -14.16 13.95 1.92
C LYS A 50 -14.08 14.87 3.14
N ALA A 51 -14.20 14.31 4.34
CA ALA A 51 -14.24 15.08 5.60
C ALA A 51 -12.84 15.50 6.07
N ALA A 52 -11.86 14.60 6.02
CA ALA A 52 -10.56 14.77 6.66
C ALA A 52 -9.40 15.05 5.70
N LYS A 53 -9.56 14.78 4.39
CA LYS A 53 -8.51 14.93 3.37
C LYS A 53 -7.17 14.36 3.83
N PRO A 54 -7.05 13.04 3.98
CA PRO A 54 -5.82 12.42 4.46
C PRO A 54 -4.64 12.69 3.54
N ASP A 55 -3.43 12.66 4.09
CA ASP A 55 -2.19 12.84 3.32
C ASP A 55 -1.77 11.55 2.58
N LEU A 56 -2.22 10.38 3.07
CA LEU A 56 -1.96 9.08 2.47
C LEU A 56 -3.11 8.11 2.82
N ILE A 57 -3.34 7.14 1.95
CA ILE A 57 -4.32 6.07 2.14
C ILE A 57 -3.61 4.72 2.10
N SER A 58 -3.80 3.92 3.14
CA SER A 58 -3.47 2.49 3.18
C SER A 58 -4.74 1.71 2.90
N LEU A 59 -4.76 0.90 1.84
CA LEU A 59 -5.98 0.34 1.27
C LEU A 59 -5.89 -1.16 1.07
N ASP A 60 -6.80 -1.91 1.70
CA ASP A 60 -7.09 -3.27 1.28
C ASP A 60 -8.01 -3.27 0.05
N LEU A 61 -7.68 -4.10 -0.93
CA LEU A 61 -8.47 -4.23 -2.16
C LEU A 61 -9.64 -5.20 -2.00
N VAL A 62 -9.47 -6.21 -1.17
CA VAL A 62 -10.43 -7.32 -1.00
C VAL A 62 -11.23 -7.10 0.28
N MET A 63 -12.36 -6.44 0.13
CA MET A 63 -13.27 -6.17 1.24
C MET A 63 -14.71 -6.48 0.82
N PRO A 64 -15.56 -6.99 1.75
CA PRO A 64 -17.00 -7.15 1.50
C PRO A 64 -17.67 -5.79 1.26
N LYS A 65 -18.85 -5.80 0.64
CA LYS A 65 -19.66 -4.63 0.30
C LYS A 65 -19.03 -3.76 -0.81
N LYS A 66 -18.39 -2.65 -0.48
CA LYS A 66 -17.69 -1.82 -1.46
C LYS A 66 -16.21 -2.17 -1.44
N SER A 67 -15.77 -2.90 -2.48
CA SER A 67 -14.38 -3.32 -2.61
C SER A 67 -13.42 -2.12 -2.67
N GLY A 68 -12.20 -2.33 -2.20
CA GLY A 68 -11.13 -1.33 -2.28
C GLY A 68 -10.86 -0.88 -3.72
N VAL A 69 -11.03 -1.77 -4.70
CA VAL A 69 -10.94 -1.45 -6.14
C VAL A 69 -11.95 -0.38 -6.53
N ARG A 70 -13.21 -0.53 -6.12
CA ARG A 70 -14.26 0.45 -6.43
C ARG A 70 -13.99 1.79 -5.74
N PHE A 71 -13.55 1.76 -4.49
CA PHE A 71 -13.12 2.95 -3.78
C PHE A 71 -11.98 3.67 -4.51
N HIS A 72 -10.93 2.94 -4.92
CA HIS A 72 -9.80 3.50 -5.65
C HIS A 72 -10.24 4.12 -6.98
N ARG A 73 -11.11 3.46 -7.76
CA ARG A 73 -11.67 4.03 -9.00
C ARG A 73 -12.42 5.35 -8.76
N GLU A 74 -13.14 5.48 -7.66
CA GLU A 74 -13.83 6.74 -7.31
C GLU A 74 -12.83 7.82 -6.85
N LEU A 75 -11.79 7.43 -6.13
CA LEU A 75 -10.71 8.33 -5.69
C LEU A 75 -10.04 9.00 -6.88
N ILE A 76 -9.61 8.23 -7.89
CA ILE A 76 -8.89 8.75 -9.06
C ILE A 76 -9.76 9.60 -10.01
N LYS A 77 -11.08 9.46 -9.97
CA LYS A 77 -12.02 10.31 -10.75
C LYS A 77 -12.06 11.75 -10.23
N ASN A 78 -11.73 11.97 -8.97
CA ASN A 78 -11.68 13.29 -8.37
C ASN A 78 -10.27 13.86 -8.45
N LYS A 79 -10.09 14.96 -9.17
CA LYS A 79 -8.77 15.58 -9.42
C LYS A 79 -7.98 15.95 -8.16
N ASP A 80 -8.67 16.28 -7.07
CA ASP A 80 -8.02 16.63 -5.81
C ASP A 80 -7.64 15.38 -5.01
N TRP A 81 -8.47 14.35 -5.03
CA TRP A 81 -8.22 13.10 -4.31
C TRP A 81 -7.23 12.19 -5.04
N ALA A 82 -7.18 12.25 -6.38
CA ALA A 82 -6.24 11.50 -7.20
C ALA A 82 -4.76 11.81 -6.90
N LYS A 83 -4.49 12.91 -6.18
CA LYS A 83 -3.15 13.30 -5.76
C LYS A 83 -2.73 12.66 -4.43
N ILE A 84 -3.67 12.05 -3.72
CA ILE A 84 -3.38 11.39 -2.44
C ILE A 84 -2.66 10.08 -2.75
N PRO A 85 -1.42 9.87 -2.26
CA PRO A 85 -0.71 8.62 -2.45
C PRO A 85 -1.44 7.46 -1.80
N VAL A 86 -1.43 6.30 -2.45
CA VAL A 86 -2.09 5.09 -1.98
C VAL A 86 -1.08 3.96 -1.85
N ILE A 87 -1.03 3.33 -0.68
CA ILE A 87 -0.37 2.04 -0.46
C ILE A 87 -1.44 0.96 -0.48
N ILE A 88 -1.27 -0.04 -1.31
CA ILE A 88 -2.12 -1.24 -1.27
C ILE A 88 -1.54 -2.24 -0.29
N VAL A 89 -2.37 -2.68 0.66
CA VAL A 89 -2.03 -3.70 1.66
C VAL A 89 -3.06 -4.80 1.55
N THR A 90 -2.73 -5.92 0.92
CA THR A 90 -3.72 -6.95 0.61
C THR A 90 -3.15 -8.37 0.72
N GLY A 91 -4.00 -9.36 1.00
CA GLY A 91 -3.59 -10.75 1.13
C GLY A 91 -3.34 -11.41 -0.23
N HIS A 92 -4.40 -11.73 -0.94
CA HIS A 92 -4.36 -12.54 -2.17
C HIS A 92 -4.95 -11.77 -3.37
N ALA A 93 -4.56 -10.51 -3.54
CA ALA A 93 -5.12 -9.64 -4.60
C ALA A 93 -5.08 -10.26 -6.00
N ARG A 94 -4.11 -11.14 -6.27
CA ARG A 94 -3.91 -11.77 -7.57
C ARG A 94 -4.91 -12.88 -7.86
N ASP A 95 -5.35 -13.59 -6.82
CA ASP A 95 -6.26 -14.73 -6.97
C ASP A 95 -7.73 -14.29 -7.00
N GLU A 96 -8.07 -13.22 -6.29
CA GLU A 96 -9.45 -12.77 -6.11
C GLU A 96 -9.89 -11.65 -7.05
N LEU A 97 -8.98 -10.76 -7.46
CA LEU A 97 -9.31 -9.60 -8.31
C LEU A 97 -9.17 -9.87 -9.81
N GLY A 98 -8.50 -10.95 -10.19
CA GLY A 98 -8.14 -11.18 -11.59
C GLY A 98 -7.04 -10.24 -12.11
N ARG A 99 -6.31 -10.72 -13.14
CA ARG A 99 -5.16 -9.99 -13.72
C ARG A 99 -5.53 -8.63 -14.35
N SER A 100 -6.75 -8.48 -14.85
CA SER A 100 -7.21 -7.26 -15.50
C SER A 100 -7.43 -6.10 -14.53
N ASP A 101 -8.06 -6.37 -13.38
CA ASP A 101 -8.37 -5.34 -12.39
C ASP A 101 -7.09 -4.87 -11.67
N LEU A 102 -6.18 -5.79 -11.37
CA LEU A 102 -4.89 -5.45 -10.80
C LEU A 102 -4.05 -4.59 -11.77
N LYS A 103 -4.05 -4.95 -13.07
CA LYS A 103 -3.32 -4.20 -14.10
C LYS A 103 -3.89 -2.79 -14.30
N GLU A 104 -5.20 -2.62 -14.25
CA GLU A 104 -5.85 -1.31 -14.31
C GLU A 104 -5.46 -0.44 -13.10
N LEU A 105 -5.42 -1.03 -11.91
CA LEU A 105 -4.97 -0.35 -10.69
C LEU A 105 -3.51 0.08 -10.76
N THR A 106 -2.62 -0.79 -11.27
CA THR A 106 -1.18 -0.48 -11.40
C THR A 106 -0.89 0.57 -12.46
N MET A 107 -1.67 0.64 -13.53
CA MET A 107 -1.50 1.66 -14.57
C MET A 107 -2.04 3.04 -14.16
N SER A 108 -2.91 3.12 -13.16
CA SER A 108 -3.60 4.34 -12.75
C SER A 108 -3.20 4.84 -11.37
N GLY A 109 -2.24 4.15 -10.71
CA GLY A 109 -2.15 4.55 -9.44
C GLY A 109 -1.26 4.08 -8.32
N PRO A 110 -1.50 3.06 -7.55
CA PRO A 110 -0.77 2.96 -6.30
C PRO A 110 0.72 2.73 -6.52
N GLU A 111 1.50 3.56 -5.86
CA GLU A 111 2.96 3.55 -6.03
C GLU A 111 3.64 2.35 -5.35
N LEU A 112 2.91 1.61 -4.48
CA LEU A 112 3.48 0.49 -3.74
C LEU A 112 2.44 -0.53 -3.28
N TYR A 113 2.83 -1.81 -3.33
CA TYR A 113 2.07 -2.94 -2.82
C TYR A 113 2.79 -3.58 -1.65
N LEU A 114 2.03 -3.90 -0.60
CA LEU A 114 2.48 -4.72 0.53
C LEU A 114 1.56 -5.93 0.67
N GLU A 115 2.16 -7.10 0.72
CA GLU A 115 1.41 -8.34 0.91
C GLU A 115 1.26 -8.65 2.40
N LYS A 116 0.04 -9.01 2.81
CA LYS A 116 -0.21 -9.48 4.18
C LYS A 116 0.43 -10.87 4.37
N PRO A 117 1.09 -11.18 5.48
CA PRO A 117 1.26 -10.35 6.68
C PRO A 117 2.30 -9.24 6.49
N VAL A 118 1.97 -8.03 6.91
CA VAL A 118 2.80 -6.84 6.72
C VAL A 118 3.83 -6.70 7.84
N ASN A 119 5.09 -6.51 7.47
CA ASN A 119 6.12 -6.10 8.42
C ASN A 119 5.95 -4.60 8.76
N PRO A 120 5.85 -4.21 10.06
CA PRO A 120 5.61 -2.82 10.45
C PRO A 120 6.70 -1.86 9.99
N GLU A 121 7.96 -2.29 10.05
CA GLU A 121 9.11 -1.45 9.64
C GLU A 121 9.03 -1.12 8.14
N ASN A 122 8.78 -2.14 7.30
CA ASN A 122 8.59 -1.95 5.86
C ASN A 122 7.39 -1.05 5.55
N TYR A 123 6.31 -1.20 6.31
CA TYR A 123 5.10 -0.40 6.16
C TYR A 123 5.35 1.07 6.48
N ILE A 124 5.97 1.35 7.63
CA ILE A 124 6.29 2.72 8.04
C ILE A 124 7.31 3.36 7.10
N ALA A 125 8.34 2.62 6.66
CA ALA A 125 9.30 3.10 5.66
C ALA A 125 8.61 3.52 4.36
N ALA A 126 7.67 2.70 3.88
CA ALA A 126 6.87 2.98 2.69
C ALA A 126 6.00 4.24 2.85
N VAL A 127 5.30 4.38 3.98
CA VAL A 127 4.48 5.56 4.29
C VAL A 127 5.32 6.83 4.32
N LYS A 128 6.44 6.83 5.05
CA LYS A 128 7.35 7.98 5.12
C LYS A 128 7.86 8.37 3.74
N LYS A 129 8.28 7.40 2.94
CA LYS A 129 8.83 7.63 1.60
C LYS A 129 7.80 8.26 0.65
N LEU A 130 6.57 7.71 0.63
CA LEU A 130 5.49 8.24 -0.21
C LEU A 130 5.04 9.63 0.23
N LEU A 131 5.18 9.97 1.49
CA LEU A 131 4.93 11.32 2.01
C LEU A 131 6.11 12.29 1.80
N GLY A 132 7.19 11.85 1.13
CA GLY A 132 8.38 12.67 0.89
C GLY A 132 9.13 13.05 2.18
N MET A 133 9.00 12.24 3.22
CA MET A 133 9.66 12.47 4.51
C MET A 133 11.08 11.90 4.47
N ARG A 134 11.93 12.42 5.37
CA ARG A 134 13.24 11.80 5.60
C ARG A 134 13.06 10.44 6.22
N VAL A 135 13.78 9.48 5.70
CA VAL A 135 13.83 8.10 6.21
C VAL A 135 15.24 7.81 6.70
N SER A 136 15.36 6.98 7.72
CA SER A 136 16.67 6.46 8.14
C SER A 136 17.28 5.59 7.03
N ASP A 137 18.58 5.34 7.07
CA ASP A 137 19.24 4.47 6.08
C ASP A 137 18.63 3.07 6.11
N SER A 138 18.26 2.54 7.29
CA SER A 138 17.58 1.27 7.44
C SER A 138 16.16 1.26 6.85
N ASP A 139 15.39 2.34 7.02
CA ASP A 139 14.06 2.48 6.40
C ASP A 139 14.17 2.60 4.88
N ALA A 140 15.18 3.32 4.38
CA ALA A 140 15.44 3.45 2.94
C ALA A 140 15.79 2.09 2.31
N GLU A 141 16.61 1.28 2.96
CA GLU A 141 16.94 -0.08 2.53
C GLU A 141 15.71 -1.00 2.54
N SER A 142 14.91 -0.93 3.60
CA SER A 142 13.65 -1.67 3.73
C SER A 142 12.66 -1.32 2.62
N PHE A 143 12.51 -0.05 2.30
CA PHE A 143 11.66 0.42 1.20
C PHE A 143 12.15 -0.09 -0.15
N GLU A 144 13.45 0.04 -0.44
CA GLU A 144 14.03 -0.41 -1.71
C GLU A 144 13.89 -1.92 -1.89
N LYS A 145 14.07 -2.68 -0.81
CA LYS A 145 13.85 -4.13 -0.81
C LYS A 145 12.41 -4.48 -1.21
N VAL A 146 11.41 -3.81 -0.63
CA VAL A 146 9.99 -4.03 -0.97
C VAL A 146 9.72 -3.68 -2.43
N LYS A 147 10.26 -2.57 -2.91
CA LYS A 147 10.12 -2.14 -4.30
C LYS A 147 10.70 -3.18 -5.27
N ILE A 148 11.92 -3.64 -5.02
CA ILE A 148 12.57 -4.67 -5.83
C ILE A 148 11.78 -5.99 -5.78
N GLN A 149 11.26 -6.38 -4.61
CA GLN A 149 10.40 -7.57 -4.49
C GLN A 149 9.14 -7.47 -5.36
N ASN A 150 8.49 -6.31 -5.39
CA ASN A 150 7.32 -6.07 -6.23
C ASN A 150 7.69 -6.14 -7.73
N GLU A 151 8.79 -5.51 -8.14
CA GLU A 151 9.29 -5.55 -9.52
C GLU A 151 9.63 -6.99 -9.96
N ILE A 152 10.31 -7.76 -9.11
CA ILE A 152 10.63 -9.18 -9.40
C ILE A 152 9.33 -9.99 -9.54
N LYS A 153 8.36 -9.76 -8.66
CA LYS A 153 7.08 -10.45 -8.68
C LYS A 153 6.33 -10.18 -9.98
N ASP A 154 6.28 -8.92 -10.42
CA ASP A 154 5.67 -8.52 -11.69
C ASP A 154 6.38 -9.14 -12.90
N LEU A 155 7.71 -9.20 -12.88
CA LEU A 155 8.49 -9.87 -13.92
C LEU A 155 8.21 -11.38 -13.98
N LEU A 156 8.14 -12.06 -12.83
CA LEU A 156 7.83 -13.50 -12.75
C LEU A 156 6.42 -13.82 -13.24
N ASP A 157 5.44 -12.97 -12.94
CA ASP A 157 4.05 -13.18 -13.36
C ASP A 157 3.83 -13.00 -14.87
N ASN A 158 4.68 -12.21 -15.52
CA ASN A 158 4.65 -11.97 -16.96
C ASN A 158 5.63 -12.87 -17.74
N ALA A 159 6.48 -13.64 -17.06
CA ALA A 159 7.46 -14.52 -17.65
C ALA A 159 6.83 -15.80 -18.22
N ASP A 160 7.28 -16.24 -19.37
CA ASP A 160 6.94 -17.56 -19.91
C ASP A 160 7.75 -18.68 -19.22
N LEU A 161 7.40 -19.94 -19.51
CA LEU A 161 8.05 -21.09 -18.89
C LEU A 161 9.56 -21.13 -19.15
N SER A 162 9.99 -20.73 -20.36
CA SER A 162 11.41 -20.68 -20.75
C SER A 162 12.18 -19.66 -19.92
N ASP A 163 11.60 -18.50 -19.68
CA ASP A 163 12.22 -17.45 -18.87
C ASP A 163 12.28 -17.83 -17.39
N LEU A 164 11.24 -18.47 -16.86
CA LEU A 164 11.23 -19.01 -15.50
C LEU A 164 12.31 -20.08 -15.30
N GLU A 165 12.52 -20.96 -16.28
CA GLU A 165 13.60 -21.96 -16.23
C GLU A 165 15.00 -21.33 -16.23
N LYS A 166 15.22 -20.28 -17.02
CA LYS A 166 16.48 -19.51 -17.04
C LYS A 166 16.75 -18.86 -15.68
N ILE A 167 15.74 -18.16 -15.12
CA ILE A 167 15.84 -17.52 -13.81
C ILE A 167 16.18 -18.56 -12.74
N LYS A 168 15.46 -19.70 -12.71
CA LYS A 168 15.70 -20.79 -11.78
C LYS A 168 17.13 -21.35 -11.87
N ARG A 169 17.70 -21.45 -13.09
CA ARG A 169 19.08 -21.88 -13.32
C ARG A 169 20.08 -20.89 -12.73
N LEU A 170 19.92 -19.59 -13.03
CA LEU A 170 20.79 -18.53 -12.51
C LEU A 170 20.81 -18.45 -10.98
N LEU A 171 19.68 -18.71 -10.34
CA LEU A 171 19.58 -18.70 -8.88
C LEU A 171 20.20 -19.93 -8.21
N LYS A 172 20.35 -21.05 -8.94
CA LYS A 172 20.98 -22.27 -8.43
C LYS A 172 22.51 -22.33 -8.60
N GLU A 173 23.05 -21.50 -9.48
CA GLU A 173 24.50 -21.43 -9.77
C GLU A 173 25.25 -20.48 -8.81
N ARG A 174 24.57 -19.94 -7.78
CA ARG A 174 25.14 -19.16 -6.67
C ARG A 174 25.25 -20.00 -5.41
#